data_8888e1bff2478b0ed9f744db7285a35c
#
_entry.id   8888e1bff2478b0ed9f744db7285a35c
#
_cell.length_a   1.000
_cell.length_b   1.000
_cell.length_c   1.000
_cell.angle_alpha   90.00
_cell.angle_beta   90.00
_cell.angle_gamma   90.00
#
_symmetry.space_group_name_H-M   'P 1'
#
loop_
_entity.id
_entity.type
_entity.pdbx_description
1 polymer ?
#
loop_
_entity_poly.entity_id
_entity_poly.type
_entity_poly.pdbx_seq_one_letter_code
_entity_poly.pdbx_strand_id
1 'polypeptide(L)'
;PFFCGNYFAVPGADMNALLWFVLLYLLISIGIGLYAATRVKSATDYAVAGRSLPLPVVIATVFATWFGSETVLGIPARFAERGLGGTVEDPFGASLCLIFVGVFFARKLYRMDLLTIGDYYKQRYNRPVEVIVSLCIVASYLGWVSAQITAMGLVFSVLTGGAISMSYGMVLGAAIVLLYT
;
A
#
# COMPACT_ATOMS: atom_id res chain seq x y z
N PRO A 1 7.13 -11.23 24.67
CA PRO A 1 7.78 -12.55 24.50
C PRO A 1 6.77 -13.68 24.23
N PHE A 2 5.52 -13.39 23.79
CA PHE A 2 4.47 -14.40 23.61
C PHE A 2 4.20 -14.82 22.16
N PHE A 3 4.93 -14.30 21.17
CA PHE A 3 4.69 -14.60 19.75
C PHE A 3 5.76 -15.48 19.08
N CYS A 4 6.57 -16.18 19.84
CA CYS A 4 7.60 -17.06 19.29
C CYS A 4 7.29 -18.54 19.59
N GLY A 5 6.24 -19.07 19.01
CA GLY A 5 5.89 -20.50 19.15
C GLY A 5 4.87 -20.95 18.11
N ASN A 6 5.34 -21.67 17.10
CA ASN A 6 4.64 -22.71 16.31
C ASN A 6 3.19 -22.52 15.80
N TYR A 7 2.63 -21.32 15.72
CA TYR A 7 1.22 -21.14 15.34
C TYR A 7 0.95 -20.82 13.86
N PHE A 8 1.96 -20.80 12.99
CA PHE A 8 1.78 -20.54 11.55
C PHE A 8 2.07 -21.74 10.65
N ALA A 9 2.07 -22.94 11.16
CA ALA A 9 1.98 -24.09 10.28
C ALA A 9 0.51 -24.25 9.85
N VAL A 10 0.18 -23.81 8.64
CA VAL A 10 -1.09 -24.17 8.00
C VAL A 10 -1.09 -25.68 7.83
N PRO A 11 -1.91 -26.45 8.57
CA PRO A 11 -1.90 -27.90 8.49
C PRO A 11 -2.33 -28.31 7.08
N GLY A 12 -1.42 -28.95 6.32
CA GLY A 12 -1.71 -29.54 5.01
C GLY A 12 -1.41 -28.70 3.77
N ALA A 13 -0.86 -27.50 3.89
CA ALA A 13 -0.35 -26.79 2.73
C ALA A 13 1.14 -27.11 2.56
N ASP A 14 1.51 -27.72 1.42
CA ASP A 14 2.91 -27.88 1.05
C ASP A 14 3.56 -26.48 0.95
N MET A 15 4.49 -26.18 1.85
CA MET A 15 5.21 -24.88 1.87
C MET A 15 5.80 -24.55 0.51
N ASN A 16 6.25 -25.58 -0.22
CA ASN A 16 6.74 -25.42 -1.59
C ASN A 16 5.63 -24.94 -2.56
N ALA A 17 4.41 -25.47 -2.46
CA ALA A 17 3.29 -25.06 -3.30
C ALA A 17 2.92 -23.59 -3.04
N LEU A 18 2.83 -23.15 -1.78
CA LEU A 18 2.57 -21.76 -1.43
C LEU A 18 3.64 -20.82 -1.98
N LEU A 19 4.92 -21.19 -1.85
CA LEU A 19 6.03 -20.41 -2.40
C LEU A 19 5.91 -20.25 -3.92
N TRP A 20 5.60 -21.33 -4.64
CA TRP A 20 5.40 -21.29 -6.09
C TRP A 20 4.24 -20.38 -6.50
N PHE A 21 3.12 -20.41 -5.78
CA PHE A 21 1.99 -19.51 -6.05
C PHE A 21 2.35 -18.04 -5.82
N VAL A 22 3.09 -17.73 -4.76
CA VAL A 22 3.55 -16.35 -4.49
C VAL A 22 4.54 -15.88 -5.56
N LEU A 23 5.50 -16.73 -5.95
CA LEU A 23 6.45 -16.40 -7.02
C LEU A 23 5.74 -16.16 -8.35
N LEU A 24 4.78 -17.02 -8.72
CA LEU A 24 3.98 -16.86 -9.92
C LEU A 24 3.19 -15.55 -9.90
N TYR A 25 2.54 -15.24 -8.78
CA TYR A 25 1.82 -13.97 -8.60
C TYR A 25 2.76 -12.77 -8.76
N LEU A 26 3.95 -12.79 -8.15
CA LEU A 26 4.94 -11.73 -8.28
C LEU A 26 5.39 -11.56 -9.73
N LEU A 27 5.68 -12.65 -10.44
CA LEU A 27 6.08 -12.61 -11.85
C LEU A 27 4.99 -11.99 -12.73
N ILE A 28 3.74 -12.38 -12.53
CA ILE A 28 2.59 -11.81 -13.26
C ILE A 28 2.46 -10.31 -12.94
N SER A 29 2.55 -9.93 -11.67
CA SER A 29 2.44 -8.53 -11.24
C SER A 29 3.56 -7.66 -11.81
N ILE A 30 4.80 -8.14 -11.78
CA ILE A 30 5.95 -7.46 -12.40
C ILE A 30 5.74 -7.34 -13.92
N GLY A 31 5.29 -8.41 -14.58
CA GLY A 31 5.02 -8.40 -16.02
C GLY A 31 3.96 -7.36 -16.41
N ILE A 32 2.89 -7.25 -15.62
CA ILE A 32 1.84 -6.21 -15.82
C ILE A 32 2.42 -4.82 -15.59
N GLY A 33 3.23 -4.63 -14.54
CA GLY A 33 3.89 -3.35 -14.25
C GLY A 33 4.82 -2.89 -15.37
N LEU A 34 5.69 -3.78 -15.85
CA LEU A 34 6.58 -3.50 -16.98
C LEU A 34 5.80 -3.19 -18.27
N TYR A 35 4.73 -3.93 -18.55
CA TYR A 35 3.85 -3.62 -19.68
C TYR A 35 3.20 -2.23 -19.52
N ALA A 36 2.70 -1.90 -18.35
CA ALA A 36 2.12 -0.59 -18.07
C ALA A 36 3.15 0.53 -18.22
N ALA A 37 4.40 0.34 -17.80
CA ALA A 37 5.47 1.30 -17.93
C ALA A 37 5.73 1.70 -19.40
N THR A 38 5.53 0.80 -20.36
CA THR A 38 5.67 1.11 -21.80
C THR A 38 4.59 2.08 -22.31
N ARG A 39 3.51 2.26 -21.57
CA ARG A 39 2.38 3.15 -21.93
C ARG A 39 2.51 4.54 -21.31
N VAL A 40 3.38 4.72 -20.33
CA VAL A 40 3.61 6.00 -19.65
C VAL A 40 4.46 6.90 -20.53
N LYS A 41 3.94 8.07 -20.89
CA LYS A 41 4.63 9.05 -21.75
C LYS A 41 4.81 10.43 -21.10
N SER A 42 4.08 10.69 -20.03
CA SER A 42 4.08 11.98 -19.34
C SER A 42 3.98 11.83 -17.82
N ALA A 43 4.33 12.87 -17.07
CA ALA A 43 4.16 12.90 -15.63
C ALA A 43 2.68 12.72 -15.21
N THR A 44 1.75 13.21 -16.02
CA THR A 44 0.31 13.03 -15.80
C THR A 44 -0.10 11.57 -16.02
N ASP A 45 0.45 10.91 -17.04
CA ASP A 45 0.17 9.47 -17.25
C ASP A 45 0.69 8.65 -16.07
N TYR A 46 1.89 8.98 -15.57
CA TYR A 46 2.49 8.29 -14.42
C TYR A 46 1.67 8.49 -13.14
N ALA A 47 1.33 9.73 -12.79
CA ALA A 47 0.71 10.04 -11.50
C ALA A 47 -0.79 9.72 -11.44
N VAL A 48 -1.54 9.94 -12.55
CA VAL A 48 -3.00 9.84 -12.57
C VAL A 48 -3.54 9.09 -13.79
N ALA A 49 -2.70 8.29 -14.45
CA ALA A 49 -3.04 7.51 -15.64
C ALA A 49 -3.78 8.34 -16.73
N GLY A 50 -3.32 9.57 -16.96
CA GLY A 50 -3.93 10.52 -17.89
C GLY A 50 -5.39 10.83 -17.57
N ARG A 51 -5.89 10.52 -16.38
CA ARG A 51 -7.31 10.66 -15.94
C ARG A 51 -8.30 9.92 -16.83
N SER A 52 -7.87 8.85 -17.50
CA SER A 52 -8.66 8.10 -18.48
C SER A 52 -9.16 6.75 -17.97
N LEU A 53 -8.88 6.40 -16.70
CA LEU A 53 -9.28 5.12 -16.14
C LEU A 53 -10.80 5.01 -15.97
N PRO A 54 -11.41 3.89 -16.39
CA PRO A 54 -12.81 3.63 -16.13
C PRO A 54 -13.08 3.38 -14.65
N LEU A 55 -14.29 3.74 -14.20
CA LEU A 55 -14.68 3.67 -12.79
C LEU A 55 -14.37 2.33 -12.10
N PRO A 56 -14.63 1.15 -12.69
CA PRO A 56 -14.29 -0.12 -12.05
C PRO A 56 -12.79 -0.28 -11.75
N VAL A 57 -11.94 0.21 -12.66
CA VAL A 57 -10.48 0.17 -12.45
C VAL A 57 -10.06 1.13 -11.33
N VAL A 58 -10.65 2.33 -11.26
CA VAL A 58 -10.39 3.27 -10.16
C VAL A 58 -10.81 2.66 -8.81
N ILE A 59 -11.99 2.03 -8.74
CA ILE A 59 -12.45 1.34 -7.52
C ILE A 59 -11.46 0.23 -7.12
N ALA A 60 -11.03 -0.60 -8.08
CA ALA A 60 -10.06 -1.67 -7.82
C ALA A 60 -8.71 -1.12 -7.34
N THR A 61 -8.24 -0.01 -7.91
CA THR A 61 -6.99 0.64 -7.51
C THR A 61 -7.07 1.19 -6.09
N VAL A 62 -8.16 1.88 -5.75
CA VAL A 62 -8.38 2.39 -4.38
C VAL A 62 -8.46 1.23 -3.39
N PHE A 63 -9.21 0.17 -3.72
CA PHE A 63 -9.27 -1.03 -2.88
C PHE A 63 -7.89 -1.64 -2.68
N ALA A 64 -7.09 -1.83 -3.75
CA ALA A 64 -5.76 -2.41 -3.66
C ALA A 64 -4.79 -1.56 -2.81
N THR A 65 -4.94 -0.23 -2.82
CA THR A 65 -4.15 0.67 -2.00
C THR A 65 -4.47 0.53 -0.51
N TRP A 66 -5.75 0.37 -0.16
CA TRP A 66 -6.20 0.25 1.22
C TRP A 66 -6.08 -1.17 1.77
N PHE A 67 -6.26 -2.18 0.93
CA PHE A 67 -6.20 -3.59 1.34
C PHE A 67 -4.75 -4.09 1.32
N GLY A 68 -3.94 -3.56 2.23
CA GLY A 68 -2.51 -3.87 2.37
C GLY A 68 -2.20 -4.68 3.64
N SER A 69 -0.92 -4.68 4.00
CA SER A 69 -0.42 -5.40 5.18
C SER A 69 -1.05 -4.92 6.48
N GLU A 70 -1.38 -3.65 6.59
CA GLU A 70 -2.03 -3.09 7.77
C GLU A 70 -3.43 -3.68 7.97
N THR A 71 -4.22 -3.76 6.90
CA THR A 71 -5.57 -4.35 6.95
C THR A 71 -5.54 -5.85 7.24
N VAL A 72 -4.60 -6.58 6.65
CA VAL A 72 -4.55 -8.05 6.76
C VAL A 72 -3.86 -8.51 8.05
N LEU A 73 -2.82 -7.82 8.51
CA LEU A 73 -2.03 -8.21 9.67
C LEU A 73 -2.25 -7.29 10.87
N GLY A 74 -2.28 -5.98 10.66
CA GLY A 74 -2.34 -4.98 11.72
C GLY A 74 -3.70 -4.92 12.41
N ILE A 75 -4.80 -4.85 11.64
CA ILE A 75 -6.14 -4.75 12.22
C ILE A 75 -6.53 -5.99 13.03
N PRO A 76 -6.35 -7.24 12.52
CA PRO A 76 -6.62 -8.43 13.32
C PRO A 76 -5.79 -8.51 14.59
N ALA A 77 -4.51 -8.11 14.56
CA ALA A 77 -3.67 -8.07 15.74
C ALA A 77 -4.19 -7.08 16.80
N ARG A 78 -4.53 -5.85 16.39
CA ARG A 78 -5.14 -4.85 17.28
C ARG A 78 -6.48 -5.27 17.84
N PHE A 79 -7.29 -5.96 17.02
CA PHE A 79 -8.56 -6.51 17.47
C PHE A 79 -8.36 -7.60 18.53
N ALA A 80 -7.39 -8.48 18.35
CA ALA A 80 -7.07 -9.52 19.32
C ALA A 80 -6.56 -8.95 20.65
N GLU A 81 -5.82 -7.84 20.63
CA GLU A 81 -5.26 -7.20 21.83
C GLU A 81 -6.26 -6.30 22.57
N ARG A 82 -7.10 -5.54 21.85
CA ARG A 82 -7.92 -4.45 22.41
C ARG A 82 -9.42 -4.56 22.07
N GLY A 83 -9.83 -5.64 21.38
CA GLY A 83 -11.18 -5.81 20.90
C GLY A 83 -11.61 -4.70 19.92
N LEU A 84 -12.90 -4.38 19.88
CA LEU A 84 -13.45 -3.33 19.00
C LEU A 84 -12.83 -1.95 19.24
N GLY A 85 -12.37 -1.65 20.45
CA GLY A 85 -11.72 -0.38 20.76
C GLY A 85 -10.40 -0.17 20.01
N GLY A 86 -9.71 -1.25 19.61
CA GLY A 86 -8.49 -1.21 18.81
C GLY A 86 -8.69 -0.98 17.30
N THR A 87 -9.93 -1.05 16.83
CA THR A 87 -10.28 -0.98 15.40
C THR A 87 -11.13 0.24 15.05
N VAL A 88 -11.26 1.23 15.95
CA VAL A 88 -12.08 2.44 15.71
C VAL A 88 -11.51 3.28 14.56
N GLU A 89 -10.19 3.42 14.50
CA GLU A 89 -9.49 4.22 13.48
C GLU A 89 -9.65 3.58 12.10
N ASP A 90 -9.39 2.30 12.01
CA ASP A 90 -9.47 1.51 10.78
C ASP A 90 -10.13 0.14 11.11
N PRO A 91 -11.23 -0.26 10.45
CA PRO A 91 -11.79 0.30 9.21
C PRO A 91 -12.82 1.43 9.37
N PHE A 92 -13.35 1.70 10.57
CA PHE A 92 -14.51 2.60 10.71
C PHE A 92 -14.17 4.06 10.43
N GLY A 93 -13.15 4.62 11.08
CA GLY A 93 -12.74 6.01 10.90
C GLY A 93 -12.28 6.29 9.46
N ALA A 94 -11.45 5.41 8.91
CA ALA A 94 -10.97 5.52 7.54
C ALA A 94 -12.10 5.46 6.50
N SER A 95 -13.05 4.53 6.66
CA SER A 95 -14.20 4.41 5.76
C SER A 95 -15.09 5.65 5.79
N LEU A 96 -15.39 6.19 6.97
CA LEU A 96 -16.16 7.43 7.10
C LEU A 96 -15.41 8.62 6.47
N CYS A 97 -14.12 8.73 6.69
CA CYS A 97 -13.29 9.76 6.06
C CYS A 97 -13.39 9.70 4.54
N LEU A 98 -13.24 8.53 3.93
CA LEU A 98 -13.36 8.34 2.48
C LEU A 98 -14.73 8.72 1.95
N ILE A 99 -15.80 8.36 2.66
CA ILE A 99 -17.17 8.74 2.29
C ILE A 99 -17.32 10.26 2.30
N PHE A 100 -16.88 10.94 3.37
CA PHE A 100 -16.97 12.40 3.46
C PHE A 100 -16.13 13.10 2.40
N VAL A 101 -14.90 12.64 2.17
CA VAL A 101 -14.05 13.17 1.09
C VAL A 101 -14.73 12.97 -0.27
N GLY A 102 -15.27 11.80 -0.52
CA GLY A 102 -15.99 11.49 -1.77
C GLY A 102 -17.18 12.41 -2.00
N VAL A 103 -18.03 12.60 -0.99
CA VAL A 103 -19.27 13.40 -1.10
C VAL A 103 -18.97 14.89 -1.20
N PHE A 104 -18.09 15.43 -0.34
CA PHE A 104 -17.94 16.87 -0.19
C PHE A 104 -16.78 17.47 -0.99
N PHE A 105 -15.69 16.71 -1.19
CA PHE A 105 -14.45 17.26 -1.74
C PHE A 105 -14.08 16.70 -3.12
N ALA A 106 -14.37 15.45 -3.45
CA ALA A 106 -13.88 14.80 -4.66
C ALA A 106 -14.22 15.58 -5.93
N ARG A 107 -15.47 16.04 -6.10
CA ARG A 107 -15.89 16.79 -7.27
C ARG A 107 -15.16 18.13 -7.40
N LYS A 108 -14.90 18.81 -6.29
CA LYS A 108 -14.19 20.11 -6.30
C LYS A 108 -12.72 19.92 -6.67
N LEU A 109 -12.05 18.95 -6.03
CA LEU A 109 -10.64 18.63 -6.28
C LEU A 109 -10.42 18.13 -7.71
N TYR A 110 -11.32 17.30 -8.22
CA TYR A 110 -11.25 16.80 -9.60
C TYR A 110 -11.27 17.93 -10.65
N ARG A 111 -12.10 18.97 -10.42
CA ARG A 111 -12.22 20.12 -11.31
C ARG A 111 -11.02 21.06 -11.29
N MET A 112 -10.17 20.99 -10.29
CA MET A 112 -9.00 21.85 -10.18
C MET A 112 -7.80 21.35 -10.98
N ASP A 113 -7.91 20.22 -11.64
CA ASP A 113 -6.85 19.60 -12.46
C ASP A 113 -5.50 19.46 -11.75
N LEU A 114 -5.53 19.14 -10.46
CA LEU A 114 -4.35 18.98 -9.63
C LEU A 114 -3.62 17.67 -9.97
N LEU A 115 -2.31 17.72 -10.03
CA LEU A 115 -1.47 16.53 -10.15
C LEU A 115 -1.21 15.91 -8.76
N THR A 116 -0.96 16.78 -7.78
CA THR A 116 -0.69 16.41 -6.39
C THR A 116 -1.50 17.28 -5.44
N ILE A 117 -1.61 16.84 -4.17
CA ILE A 117 -2.22 17.68 -3.13
C ILE A 117 -1.35 18.93 -2.83
N GLY A 118 -0.05 18.87 -3.09
CA GLY A 118 0.84 20.01 -3.00
C GLY A 118 0.41 21.16 -3.92
N ASP A 119 -0.04 20.85 -5.14
CA ASP A 119 -0.54 21.85 -6.10
C ASP A 119 -1.75 22.62 -5.56
N TYR A 120 -2.62 21.95 -4.79
CA TYR A 120 -3.73 22.62 -4.10
C TYR A 120 -3.24 23.68 -3.13
N TYR A 121 -2.24 23.35 -2.30
CA TYR A 121 -1.69 24.30 -1.33
C TYR A 121 -0.94 25.45 -2.00
N LYS A 122 -0.25 25.19 -3.12
CA LYS A 122 0.39 26.21 -3.94
C LYS A 122 -0.61 27.20 -4.53
N GLN A 123 -1.73 26.70 -5.06
CA GLN A 123 -2.78 27.55 -5.65
C GLN A 123 -3.54 28.34 -4.57
N ARG A 124 -3.75 27.76 -3.39
CA ARG A 124 -4.54 28.36 -2.32
C ARG A 124 -3.74 29.35 -1.46
N TYR A 125 -2.45 29.08 -1.26
CA TYR A 125 -1.56 29.86 -0.39
C TYR A 125 -0.36 30.38 -1.18
N ASN A 126 0.78 29.71 -1.04
CA ASN A 126 2.04 30.07 -1.68
C ASN A 126 3.00 28.88 -1.76
N ARG A 127 4.14 29.08 -2.46
CA ARG A 127 5.15 28.03 -2.64
C ARG A 127 5.80 27.54 -1.34
N PRO A 128 6.12 28.35 -0.33
CA PRO A 128 6.63 27.85 0.93
C PRO A 128 5.69 26.87 1.63
N VAL A 129 4.38 27.11 1.61
CA VAL A 129 3.37 26.21 2.19
C VAL A 129 3.31 24.90 1.41
N GLU A 130 3.36 24.95 0.08
CA GLU A 130 3.48 23.76 -0.78
C GLU A 130 4.65 22.87 -0.35
N VAL A 131 5.84 23.47 -0.17
CA VAL A 131 7.06 22.73 0.21
C VAL A 131 6.92 22.11 1.60
N ILE A 132 6.45 22.87 2.58
CA ILE A 132 6.26 22.36 3.94
C ILE A 132 5.27 21.18 3.95
N VAL A 133 4.13 21.32 3.29
CA VAL A 133 3.13 20.26 3.21
C VAL A 133 3.69 19.03 2.49
N SER A 134 4.41 19.22 1.39
CA SER A 134 5.04 18.13 0.65
C SER A 134 6.06 17.39 1.51
N LEU A 135 6.88 18.09 2.29
CA LEU A 135 7.82 17.47 3.23
C LEU A 135 7.09 16.68 4.34
N CYS A 136 6.00 17.21 4.87
CA CYS A 136 5.19 16.50 5.86
C CYS A 136 4.57 15.21 5.27
N ILE A 137 4.09 15.28 4.02
CA ILE A 137 3.56 14.10 3.31
C ILE A 137 4.67 13.06 3.12
N VAL A 138 5.85 13.45 2.65
CA VAL A 138 6.99 12.53 2.48
C VAL A 138 7.35 11.85 3.81
N ALA A 139 7.45 12.61 4.89
CA ALA A 139 7.75 12.07 6.22
C ALA A 139 6.68 11.06 6.69
N SER A 140 5.40 11.34 6.43
CA SER A 140 4.29 10.42 6.73
C SER A 140 4.38 9.14 5.93
N TYR A 141 4.68 9.23 4.63
CA TYR A 141 4.81 8.05 3.76
C TYR A 141 6.00 7.17 4.11
N LEU A 142 7.09 7.72 4.65
CA LEU A 142 8.23 6.91 5.11
C LEU A 142 7.82 5.88 6.17
N GLY A 143 6.96 6.27 7.11
CA GLY A 143 6.42 5.36 8.12
C GLY A 143 5.56 4.25 7.49
N TRP A 144 4.67 4.62 6.57
CA TRP A 144 3.80 3.68 5.89
C TRP A 144 4.58 2.68 5.01
N VAL A 145 5.53 3.15 4.20
CA VAL A 145 6.40 2.30 3.37
C VAL A 145 7.23 1.35 4.23
N SER A 146 7.76 1.82 5.36
CA SER A 146 8.50 1.00 6.32
C SER A 146 7.66 -0.17 6.84
N ALA A 147 6.38 0.05 7.15
CA ALA A 147 5.46 -0.99 7.57
C ALA A 147 5.23 -2.03 6.47
N GLN A 148 5.09 -1.61 5.21
CA GLN A 148 4.90 -2.52 4.07
C GLN A 148 6.15 -3.39 3.83
N ILE A 149 7.35 -2.81 3.87
CA ILE A 149 8.61 -3.53 3.75
C ILE A 149 8.77 -4.56 4.88
N THR A 150 8.42 -4.19 6.10
CA THR A 150 8.46 -5.09 7.26
C THR A 150 7.51 -6.28 7.08
N ALA A 151 6.31 -6.04 6.58
CA ALA A 151 5.35 -7.10 6.27
C ALA A 151 5.85 -8.05 5.18
N MET A 152 6.49 -7.54 4.13
CA MET A 152 7.14 -8.39 3.11
C MET A 152 8.23 -9.27 3.73
N GLY A 153 9.05 -8.72 4.62
CA GLY A 153 10.04 -9.48 5.37
C GLY A 153 9.43 -10.64 6.17
N LEU A 154 8.31 -10.37 6.84
CA LEU A 154 7.56 -11.39 7.58
C LEU A 154 7.04 -12.49 6.65
N VAL A 155 6.43 -12.12 5.53
CA VAL A 155 5.91 -13.07 4.54
C VAL A 155 7.02 -13.99 4.02
N PHE A 156 8.16 -13.44 3.60
CA PHE A 156 9.29 -14.26 3.15
C PHE A 156 9.83 -15.18 4.25
N SER A 157 9.94 -14.70 5.48
CA SER A 157 10.40 -15.51 6.61
C SER A 157 9.45 -16.67 6.89
N VAL A 158 8.14 -16.43 6.89
CA VAL A 158 7.12 -17.45 7.13
C VAL A 158 7.06 -18.45 5.99
N LEU A 159 7.06 -18.01 4.73
CA LEU A 159 6.98 -18.88 3.55
C LEU A 159 8.20 -19.80 3.39
N THR A 160 9.37 -19.36 3.87
CA THR A 160 10.59 -20.18 3.81
C THR A 160 10.83 -21.00 5.09
N GLY A 161 9.87 -21.03 6.02
CA GLY A 161 10.02 -21.73 7.29
C GLY A 161 11.18 -21.21 8.14
N GLY A 162 11.54 -19.92 7.98
CA GLY A 162 12.67 -19.29 8.68
C GLY A 162 14.03 -19.42 7.99
N ALA A 163 14.10 -20.06 6.81
CA ALA A 163 15.36 -20.17 6.05
C ALA A 163 15.88 -18.77 5.61
N ILE A 164 14.95 -17.86 5.30
CA ILE A 164 15.27 -16.45 5.07
C ILE A 164 14.89 -15.68 6.33
N SER A 165 15.87 -15.03 6.97
CA SER A 165 15.57 -14.19 8.12
C SER A 165 14.73 -12.98 7.70
N MET A 166 13.95 -12.43 8.62
CA MET A 166 13.08 -11.28 8.39
C MET A 166 13.84 -10.09 7.78
N SER A 167 15.07 -9.83 8.22
CA SER A 167 15.90 -8.73 7.70
C SER A 167 16.29 -8.93 6.24
N TYR A 168 16.68 -10.13 5.85
CA TYR A 168 16.96 -10.43 4.45
C TYR A 168 15.69 -10.39 3.60
N GLY A 169 14.57 -10.86 4.12
CA GLY A 169 13.26 -10.78 3.48
C GLY A 169 12.83 -9.33 3.21
N MET A 170 13.08 -8.41 4.15
CA MET A 170 12.81 -6.97 3.96
C MET A 170 13.67 -6.38 2.84
N VAL A 171 14.96 -6.69 2.79
CA VAL A 171 15.87 -6.20 1.73
C VAL A 171 15.45 -6.75 0.36
N LEU A 172 15.14 -8.04 0.28
CA LEU A 172 14.66 -8.66 -0.96
C LEU A 172 13.35 -8.04 -1.43
N GLY A 173 12.39 -7.87 -0.52
CA GLY A 173 11.11 -7.23 -0.82
C GLY A 173 11.28 -5.80 -1.34
N ALA A 174 12.07 -4.99 -0.65
CA ALA A 174 12.38 -3.64 -1.08
C ALA A 174 13.07 -3.61 -2.45
N ALA A 175 14.04 -4.51 -2.70
CA ALA A 175 14.71 -4.60 -3.99
C ALA A 175 13.75 -4.97 -5.13
N ILE A 176 12.84 -5.91 -4.92
CA ILE A 176 11.81 -6.29 -5.91
C ILE A 176 10.92 -5.09 -6.24
N VAL A 177 10.43 -4.37 -5.23
CA VAL A 177 9.59 -3.18 -5.46
C VAL A 177 10.34 -2.11 -6.24
N LEU A 178 11.59 -1.81 -5.87
CA LEU A 178 12.41 -0.80 -6.55
C LEU A 178 12.73 -1.16 -8.01
N LEU A 179 12.80 -2.46 -8.33
CA LEU A 179 13.11 -2.90 -9.69
C LEU A 179 11.93 -2.72 -10.66
N TYR A 180 10.70 -2.71 -10.18
CA TYR A 180 9.56 -2.57 -11.08
C TYR A 180 8.81 -1.22 -10.96
N THR A 181 9.18 -0.37 -9.98
CA THR A 181 8.63 0.97 -9.81
C THR A 181 9.41 1.99 -10.63
#